data_adc5097143db0bdb60ecc7769fdde8b4
#
_entry.id   adc5097143db0bdb60ecc7769fdde8b4
#
_cell.length_a   1.000
_cell.length_b   1.000
_cell.length_c   1.000
_cell.angle_alpha   90.00
_cell.angle_beta   90.00
_cell.angle_gamma   90.00
#
_symmetry.space_group_name_H-M   'P 1'
#
loop_
_entity.id
_entity.type
_entity.pdbx_description
1 polymer ?
#
loop_
_entity_poly.entity_id
_entity_poly.type
_entity_poly.pdbx_seq_one_letter_code
_entity_poly.pdbx_strand_id
1 'polypeptide(L)'
;MAEFLQKRGKKRNEDGIGSVVDFLLANARLVLGVGGAVMLGIATLAVKRLIERATSPPGDKEEVEKVEQTSIEESWKEVNWTNSSPKLLQRANRAALSEPLPPTATAPLHDGAEQEPLRSDVKMIHLSSTLQEKLLDYYRNHTVIAENEVFQSKQLAEAVCAELQEFLRTKHPEMPFAAMHLSGSLVDDLQAVTADHVCFMAPVVLEPTLWRFIPGEETVLRNPRFWMVRRKALEYFVRGSSPWDRFIVGGYLSSTMFIESLHKILVGSINWPAIGSMLECVIRPVVAPEELKLEVRHGQNNMSITIFPVAKMEETVLLAVPLLKGPVENLWLQSFYTVETHKLFDLDSRDSGTRRCCLKILKGVCKGHPSLSKLTGSHLTHIILHLCDTESDWTETALADRFQQVLEELIGYLEKGVLPCYFNSTVNLFSDLQEDEIDEMGYVLYSALGAPEALLQKCG
;
A
#
# COMPACT_ATOMS: atom_id res chain seq x y z
N MET A 1 20.48 60.83 -17.17
CA MET A 1 19.85 59.49 -17.27
C MET A 1 20.30 58.56 -16.10
N ALA A 2 20.41 59.10 -14.88
CA ALA A 2 20.83 58.34 -13.69
C ALA A 2 19.94 58.56 -12.48
N GLU A 3 18.77 59.19 -12.62
CA GLU A 3 17.84 59.50 -11.49
C GLU A 3 16.51 58.72 -11.57
N PHE A 4 16.34 57.80 -12.49
CA PHE A 4 15.04 57.12 -12.67
C PHE A 4 15.01 55.65 -12.18
N LEU A 5 16.09 55.16 -11.54
CA LEU A 5 16.18 53.75 -11.08
C LEU A 5 16.15 53.55 -9.55
N GLN A 6 15.92 54.62 -8.76
CA GLN A 6 16.01 54.52 -7.30
C GLN A 6 14.67 54.58 -6.54
N LYS A 7 13.52 54.48 -7.23
CA LYS A 7 12.18 54.58 -6.59
C LYS A 7 11.26 53.35 -6.79
N ARG A 8 11.80 52.15 -7.06
CA ARG A 8 10.97 50.96 -7.26
C ARG A 8 11.28 49.79 -6.30
N GLY A 9 12.01 50.01 -5.21
CA GLY A 9 12.50 48.95 -4.33
C GLY A 9 11.88 48.93 -2.91
N LYS A 10 10.78 49.60 -2.60
CA LYS A 10 10.31 49.64 -1.22
C LYS A 10 8.79 49.62 -1.02
N LYS A 11 8.06 48.87 -1.89
CA LYS A 11 6.58 48.77 -1.75
C LYS A 11 6.05 47.37 -2.11
N ARG A 12 6.68 46.27 -1.68
CA ARG A 12 6.23 44.92 -2.02
C ARG A 12 6.14 43.91 -0.86
N ASN A 13 6.37 44.31 0.37
CA ASN A 13 6.31 43.38 1.53
C ASN A 13 5.20 43.65 2.56
N GLU A 14 4.42 44.71 2.41
CA GLU A 14 3.32 44.97 3.37
C GLU A 14 1.96 44.45 2.89
N ASP A 15 1.74 44.32 1.60
CA ASP A 15 0.44 43.86 1.06
C ASP A 15 0.24 42.33 1.11
N GLY A 16 1.30 41.54 1.31
CA GLY A 16 1.23 40.07 1.37
C GLY A 16 0.70 39.53 2.71
N ILE A 17 1.03 40.20 3.80
CA ILE A 17 0.66 39.73 5.15
C ILE A 17 -0.80 40.13 5.46
N GLY A 18 -1.27 41.28 5.00
CA GLY A 18 -2.66 41.72 5.16
C GLY A 18 -3.64 40.75 4.47
N SER A 19 -3.33 40.34 3.25
CA SER A 19 -4.17 39.43 2.46
C SER A 19 -4.32 38.02 3.07
N VAL A 20 -3.27 37.51 3.70
CA VAL A 20 -3.30 36.19 4.38
C VAL A 20 -4.11 36.25 5.68
N VAL A 21 -3.98 37.34 6.42
CA VAL A 21 -4.75 37.56 7.65
C VAL A 21 -6.25 37.77 7.34
N ASP A 22 -6.59 38.52 6.30
CA ASP A 22 -7.97 38.72 5.85
C ASP A 22 -8.60 37.43 5.34
N PHE A 23 -7.83 36.58 4.62
CA PHE A 23 -8.30 35.26 4.18
C PHE A 23 -8.57 34.33 5.35
N LEU A 24 -7.70 34.31 6.38
CA LEU A 24 -7.87 33.49 7.59
C LEU A 24 -9.05 33.98 8.44
N LEU A 25 -9.28 35.29 8.56
CA LEU A 25 -10.40 35.88 9.29
C LEU A 25 -11.74 35.64 8.57
N ALA A 26 -11.78 35.72 7.24
CA ALA A 26 -12.98 35.44 6.44
C ALA A 26 -13.42 33.97 6.54
N ASN A 27 -12.49 33.04 6.71
CA ASN A 27 -12.77 31.60 6.83
C ASN A 27 -12.89 31.09 8.26
N ALA A 28 -12.61 31.90 9.29
CA ALA A 28 -12.69 31.52 10.69
C ALA A 28 -14.10 31.08 11.14
N ARG A 29 -15.16 31.53 10.48
CA ARG A 29 -16.55 31.13 10.77
C ARG A 29 -16.90 29.74 10.24
N LEU A 30 -16.19 29.21 9.24
CA LEU A 30 -16.37 27.85 8.70
C LEU A 30 -15.64 26.78 9.51
N VAL A 31 -14.57 27.16 10.22
CA VAL A 31 -13.73 26.24 11.01
C VAL A 31 -14.28 25.97 12.41
N LEU A 32 -15.20 26.80 12.92
CA LEU A 32 -15.79 26.66 14.25
C LEU A 32 -16.94 25.65 14.36
N GLY A 33 -17.29 24.97 13.28
CA GLY A 33 -18.44 24.07 13.24
C GLY A 33 -18.18 22.61 13.67
N VAL A 34 -16.96 22.08 13.55
CA VAL A 34 -16.66 20.69 13.90
C VAL A 34 -15.18 20.58 14.34
N GLY A 35 -14.92 20.30 15.61
CA GLY A 35 -13.57 19.94 16.11
C GLY A 35 -12.65 21.06 16.55
N GLY A 36 -13.16 22.14 17.10
CA GLY A 36 -12.51 23.44 17.27
C GLY A 36 -11.35 23.61 18.28
N ALA A 37 -10.90 22.62 19.03
CA ALA A 37 -9.87 22.84 20.08
C ALA A 37 -8.43 22.49 19.60
N VAL A 38 -8.25 21.49 18.76
CA VAL A 38 -6.93 21.04 18.31
C VAL A 38 -6.40 21.89 17.16
N MET A 39 -7.26 22.32 16.24
CA MET A 39 -6.88 23.19 15.12
C MET A 39 -6.48 24.61 15.54
N LEU A 40 -7.05 25.14 16.62
CA LEU A 40 -6.64 26.43 17.19
C LEU A 40 -5.22 26.39 17.79
N GLY A 41 -4.81 25.26 18.37
CA GLY A 41 -3.47 25.06 18.88
C GLY A 41 -2.39 25.06 17.78
N ILE A 42 -2.66 24.40 16.67
CA ILE A 42 -1.73 24.31 15.53
C ILE A 42 -1.63 25.66 14.80
N ALA A 43 -2.75 26.34 14.60
CA ALA A 43 -2.76 27.66 13.95
C ALA A 43 -2.05 28.72 14.80
N THR A 44 -2.20 28.71 16.13
CA THR A 44 -1.50 29.64 17.02
C THR A 44 -0.01 29.36 17.08
N LEU A 45 0.44 28.10 17.03
CA LEU A 45 1.86 27.74 16.98
C LEU A 45 2.51 28.16 15.64
N ALA A 46 1.81 27.99 14.52
CA ALA A 46 2.30 28.41 13.21
C ALA A 46 2.43 29.95 13.12
N VAL A 47 1.46 30.68 13.62
CA VAL A 47 1.51 32.16 13.65
C VAL A 47 2.60 32.66 14.62
N LYS A 48 2.77 32.01 15.78
CA LYS A 48 3.84 32.35 16.72
C LYS A 48 5.24 32.17 16.11
N ARG A 49 5.48 31.05 15.42
CA ARG A 49 6.73 30.78 14.69
C ARG A 49 6.98 31.74 13.52
N LEU A 50 5.94 32.19 12.82
CA LEU A 50 6.05 33.20 11.76
C LEU A 50 6.42 34.58 12.33
N ILE A 51 5.87 34.97 13.49
CA ILE A 51 6.19 36.22 14.15
C ILE A 51 7.63 36.18 14.71
N GLU A 52 8.05 35.07 15.29
CA GLU A 52 9.43 34.89 15.81
C GLU A 52 10.46 34.94 14.66
N ARG A 53 10.17 34.37 13.48
CA ARG A 53 11.02 34.52 12.29
C ARG A 53 11.08 35.93 11.71
N ALA A 54 10.01 36.70 11.82
CA ALA A 54 9.94 38.07 11.31
C ALA A 54 10.62 39.10 12.24
N THR A 55 10.84 38.77 13.52
CA THR A 55 11.41 39.68 14.53
C THR A 55 12.87 39.38 14.89
N SER A 56 13.49 38.33 14.33
CA SER A 56 14.90 38.03 14.57
C SER A 56 15.82 38.90 13.71
N PRO A 57 16.86 39.55 14.27
CA PRO A 57 17.80 40.37 13.52
C PRO A 57 18.72 39.48 12.63
N PRO A 58 19.22 39.98 11.50
CA PRO A 58 20.04 39.22 10.59
C PRO A 58 21.50 39.10 11.08
N GLY A 59 21.78 38.08 11.85
CA GLY A 59 23.11 37.74 12.32
C GLY A 59 23.07 36.38 13.01
N ASP A 60 23.73 35.40 12.51
CA ASP A 60 23.92 34.02 13.02
C ASP A 60 23.04 32.95 12.34
N LYS A 61 23.32 32.73 11.06
CA LYS A 61 22.67 31.64 10.31
C LYS A 61 23.29 30.25 10.56
N GLU A 62 24.52 30.13 11.06
CA GLU A 62 25.18 28.83 11.25
C GLU A 62 24.85 28.17 12.59
N GLU A 63 24.56 28.92 13.63
CA GLU A 63 24.23 28.36 14.96
C GLU A 63 22.77 27.93 15.08
N VAL A 64 21.86 28.60 14.34
CA VAL A 64 20.43 28.28 14.32
C VAL A 64 20.15 26.96 13.58
N GLU A 65 20.90 26.66 12.52
CA GLU A 65 20.74 25.39 11.78
C GLU A 65 21.18 24.18 12.62
N LYS A 66 22.19 24.35 13.49
CA LYS A 66 22.67 23.29 14.38
C LYS A 66 21.73 23.05 15.56
N VAL A 67 21.08 24.09 16.06
CA VAL A 67 20.09 23.99 17.15
C VAL A 67 18.74 23.44 16.63
N GLU A 68 18.33 23.74 15.38
CA GLU A 68 17.15 23.13 14.78
C GLU A 68 17.37 21.64 14.49
N GLN A 69 18.56 21.22 14.05
CA GLN A 69 18.85 19.78 13.85
C GLN A 69 18.86 19.00 15.17
N THR A 70 19.44 19.56 16.24
CA THR A 70 19.40 18.92 17.57
C THR A 70 18.00 18.88 18.16
N SER A 71 17.19 19.93 17.99
CA SER A 71 15.80 19.98 18.46
C SER A 71 14.90 18.99 17.70
N ILE A 72 15.13 18.79 16.41
CA ILE A 72 14.41 17.80 15.61
C ILE A 72 14.81 16.39 16.02
N GLU A 73 16.10 16.10 16.22
CA GLU A 73 16.58 14.79 16.68
C GLU A 73 16.11 14.46 18.11
N GLU A 74 16.04 15.43 19.03
CA GLU A 74 15.50 15.21 20.37
C GLU A 74 13.97 15.03 20.36
N SER A 75 13.24 15.73 19.51
CA SER A 75 11.78 15.55 19.33
C SER A 75 11.43 14.14 18.82
N TRP A 76 12.27 13.54 17.99
CA TRP A 76 12.07 12.17 17.51
C TRP A 76 12.44 11.09 18.53
N LYS A 77 13.26 11.41 19.54
CA LYS A 77 13.64 10.48 20.62
C LYS A 77 12.61 10.40 21.75
N GLU A 78 11.76 11.41 21.92
CA GLU A 78 10.75 11.46 22.97
C GLU A 78 9.34 11.03 22.55
N VAL A 79 9.11 10.69 21.29
CA VAL A 79 7.85 10.05 20.87
C VAL A 79 7.85 8.60 21.34
N ASN A 80 7.50 8.42 22.60
CA ASN A 80 7.24 7.14 23.23
C ASN A 80 5.94 6.57 22.63
N TRP A 81 6.06 5.70 21.66
CA TRP A 81 4.96 5.02 20.93
C TRP A 81 4.06 4.14 21.82
N THR A 82 4.31 4.12 23.14
CA THR A 82 3.58 3.27 24.10
C THR A 82 2.27 3.87 24.63
N ASN A 83 1.88 5.11 24.26
CA ASN A 83 0.71 5.78 24.85
C ASN A 83 -0.37 6.28 23.87
N SER A 84 -0.32 5.91 22.61
CA SER A 84 -1.44 6.17 21.68
C SER A 84 -2.29 4.90 21.49
N SER A 85 -2.97 4.50 22.57
CA SER A 85 -4.12 3.58 22.40
C SER A 85 -5.19 4.35 21.62
N PRO A 86 -5.70 3.80 20.51
CA PRO A 86 -6.76 4.41 19.74
C PRO A 86 -7.95 4.70 20.63
N LYS A 87 -8.50 5.89 20.53
CA LYS A 87 -9.68 6.34 21.31
C LYS A 87 -10.91 5.45 21.13
N LEU A 88 -10.92 4.60 20.13
CA LEU A 88 -11.95 3.59 19.83
C LEU A 88 -12.10 2.53 20.93
N LEU A 89 -10.98 1.98 21.43
CA LEU A 89 -11.01 0.96 22.51
C LEU A 89 -11.52 1.54 23.82
N GLN A 90 -11.21 2.81 24.14
CA GLN A 90 -11.72 3.48 25.33
C GLN A 90 -13.25 3.72 25.26
N ARG A 91 -13.81 3.90 24.06
CA ARG A 91 -15.25 4.07 23.88
C ARG A 91 -16.01 2.75 23.99
N ALA A 92 -15.46 1.65 23.45
CA ALA A 92 -16.05 0.32 23.53
C ALA A 92 -16.07 -0.21 24.99
N ASN A 93 -14.96 -0.04 25.73
CA ASN A 93 -14.89 -0.42 27.15
C ASN A 93 -15.80 0.42 28.05
N ARG A 94 -16.11 1.66 27.67
CA ARG A 94 -17.05 2.51 28.41
C ARG A 94 -18.52 2.13 28.17
N ALA A 95 -18.84 1.62 26.97
CA ALA A 95 -20.19 1.13 26.66
C ALA A 95 -20.49 -0.22 27.33
N ALA A 96 -19.47 -1.09 27.49
CA ALA A 96 -19.63 -2.38 28.16
C ALA A 96 -19.76 -2.30 29.69
N LEU A 97 -19.42 -1.14 30.32
CA LEU A 97 -19.48 -0.94 31.77
C LEU A 97 -20.76 -0.22 32.26
N SER A 98 -21.75 0.03 31.41
CA SER A 98 -22.93 0.84 31.75
C SER A 98 -24.27 0.07 31.75
N GLU A 99 -24.30 -1.24 31.78
CA GLU A 99 -25.54 -1.96 32.07
C GLU A 99 -25.69 -2.29 33.55
N PRO A 100 -26.84 -1.94 34.20
CA PRO A 100 -27.09 -2.22 35.60
C PRO A 100 -27.53 -3.65 35.82
N LEU A 101 -26.87 -4.36 36.74
CA LEU A 101 -27.25 -5.67 37.22
C LEU A 101 -28.65 -5.67 37.90
N PRO A 102 -29.51 -6.64 37.63
CA PRO A 102 -30.78 -6.81 38.36
C PRO A 102 -30.52 -7.43 39.76
N PRO A 103 -31.42 -7.17 40.71
CA PRO A 103 -31.23 -7.50 42.13
C PRO A 103 -31.31 -9.00 42.41
N THR A 104 -30.41 -9.48 43.26
CA THR A 104 -30.31 -10.81 43.82
C THR A 104 -31.54 -11.23 44.59
N ALA A 105 -32.18 -12.33 44.22
CA ALA A 105 -33.10 -13.07 45.05
C ALA A 105 -32.38 -14.29 45.64
N THR A 106 -32.42 -14.42 46.94
CA THR A 106 -31.90 -15.49 47.79
C THR A 106 -32.59 -16.83 47.52
N ALA A 107 -31.78 -17.88 47.31
CA ALA A 107 -32.22 -19.29 47.23
C ALA A 107 -31.94 -20.05 48.51
N PRO A 108 -32.67 -21.12 48.84
CA PRO A 108 -32.23 -22.09 49.82
C PRO A 108 -31.50 -23.27 49.19
N LEU A 109 -30.55 -23.79 49.97
CA LEU A 109 -29.76 -24.96 49.70
C LEU A 109 -30.60 -26.24 49.55
N HIS A 110 -30.28 -27.06 48.52
CA HIS A 110 -30.47 -28.51 48.59
C HIS A 110 -29.33 -29.19 47.78
N ASP A 111 -28.73 -30.21 48.45
CA ASP A 111 -27.72 -31.14 47.96
C ASP A 111 -28.20 -31.96 46.76
N GLY A 112 -27.33 -32.26 45.84
CA GLY A 112 -27.53 -33.24 44.79
C GLY A 112 -26.53 -33.11 43.69
N ALA A 113 -25.44 -33.87 43.78
CA ALA A 113 -24.44 -33.97 42.73
C ALA A 113 -25.00 -34.57 41.47
N GLU A 114 -24.90 -33.84 40.36
CA GLU A 114 -24.71 -34.41 39.01
C GLU A 114 -24.02 -33.36 38.12
N GLN A 115 -22.85 -33.76 37.66
CA GLN A 115 -22.01 -33.04 36.71
C GLN A 115 -22.75 -33.07 35.35
N GLU A 116 -23.17 -31.94 34.83
CA GLU A 116 -23.32 -31.74 33.38
C GLU A 116 -22.16 -30.89 32.88
N PRO A 117 -21.24 -31.44 32.10
CA PRO A 117 -20.36 -30.63 31.27
C PRO A 117 -21.06 -30.34 29.92
N LEU A 118 -20.74 -29.19 29.30
CA LEU A 118 -20.86 -28.94 27.88
C LEU A 118 -22.22 -28.41 27.35
N ARG A 119 -22.61 -27.21 27.75
CA ARG A 119 -23.57 -26.42 26.92
C ARG A 119 -22.91 -25.27 26.15
N SER A 120 -21.72 -24.82 26.52
CA SER A 120 -21.01 -23.77 25.80
C SER A 120 -20.39 -24.26 24.47
N ASP A 121 -19.81 -25.47 24.49
CA ASP A 121 -19.09 -26.02 23.34
C ASP A 121 -20.03 -26.38 22.17
N VAL A 122 -21.24 -26.89 22.46
CA VAL A 122 -22.23 -27.20 21.39
C VAL A 122 -22.72 -25.95 20.68
N LYS A 123 -22.85 -24.82 21.39
CA LYS A 123 -23.29 -23.56 20.78
C LYS A 123 -22.19 -22.92 19.95
N MET A 124 -20.94 -23.00 20.39
CA MET A 124 -19.76 -22.55 19.65
C MET A 124 -19.54 -23.39 18.40
N ILE A 125 -19.63 -24.72 18.51
CA ILE A 125 -19.47 -25.62 17.36
C ILE A 125 -20.54 -25.35 16.29
N HIS A 126 -21.78 -25.10 16.69
CA HIS A 126 -22.86 -24.82 15.73
C HIS A 126 -22.71 -23.45 15.05
N LEU A 127 -22.23 -22.45 15.78
CA LEU A 127 -21.94 -21.12 15.21
C LEU A 127 -20.74 -21.18 14.25
N SER A 128 -19.69 -21.87 14.61
CA SER A 128 -18.50 -22.11 13.76
C SER A 128 -18.87 -22.89 12.49
N SER A 129 -19.70 -23.93 12.58
CA SER A 129 -20.20 -24.66 11.42
C SER A 129 -20.98 -23.75 10.45
N THR A 130 -21.83 -22.88 10.96
CA THR A 130 -22.61 -21.95 10.13
C THR A 130 -21.72 -20.93 9.41
N LEU A 131 -20.69 -20.36 10.06
CA LEU A 131 -19.73 -19.47 9.43
C LEU A 131 -18.89 -20.21 8.37
N GLN A 132 -18.46 -21.42 8.70
CA GLN A 132 -17.71 -22.30 7.78
C GLN A 132 -18.48 -22.53 6.47
N GLU A 133 -19.75 -22.88 6.54
CA GLU A 133 -20.59 -23.10 5.38
C GLU A 133 -20.76 -21.81 4.56
N LYS A 134 -20.99 -20.66 5.19
CA LYS A 134 -21.10 -19.35 4.52
C LYS A 134 -19.81 -18.95 3.82
N LEU A 135 -18.65 -19.18 4.43
CA LEU A 135 -17.34 -18.90 3.84
C LEU A 135 -17.07 -19.78 2.62
N LEU A 136 -17.35 -21.08 2.70
CA LEU A 136 -17.19 -21.99 1.57
C LEU A 136 -18.16 -21.66 0.42
N ASP A 137 -19.39 -21.29 0.73
CA ASP A 137 -20.37 -20.84 -0.26
C ASP A 137 -19.91 -19.54 -0.93
N TYR A 138 -19.47 -18.56 -0.15
CA TYR A 138 -18.94 -17.31 -0.67
C TYR A 138 -17.71 -17.55 -1.55
N TYR A 139 -16.78 -18.43 -1.12
CA TYR A 139 -15.61 -18.81 -1.92
C TYR A 139 -16.03 -19.33 -3.29
N ARG A 140 -16.90 -20.34 -3.32
CA ARG A 140 -17.32 -21.01 -4.56
C ARG A 140 -18.11 -20.11 -5.50
N ASN A 141 -19.00 -19.29 -4.97
CA ASN A 141 -19.96 -18.54 -5.78
C ASN A 141 -19.54 -17.09 -6.06
N HIS A 142 -18.61 -16.51 -5.28
CA HIS A 142 -18.26 -15.11 -5.41
C HIS A 142 -16.78 -14.82 -5.64
N THR A 143 -15.87 -15.73 -5.26
CA THR A 143 -14.44 -15.46 -5.39
C THR A 143 -13.75 -16.24 -6.50
N VAL A 144 -14.24 -17.42 -6.83
CA VAL A 144 -13.67 -18.25 -7.90
C VAL A 144 -14.03 -17.65 -9.26
N ILE A 145 -13.02 -17.39 -10.06
CA ILE A 145 -13.17 -16.91 -11.43
C ILE A 145 -13.26 -18.11 -12.36
N ALA A 146 -14.13 -18.06 -13.36
CA ALA A 146 -14.26 -19.14 -14.32
C ALA A 146 -12.92 -19.39 -15.09
N GLU A 147 -12.51 -20.63 -15.22
CA GLU A 147 -11.22 -21.01 -15.84
C GLU A 147 -11.06 -20.47 -17.27
N ASN A 148 -12.14 -20.46 -18.06
CA ASN A 148 -12.12 -19.90 -19.40
C ASN A 148 -11.89 -18.38 -19.41
N GLU A 149 -12.42 -17.65 -18.43
CA GLU A 149 -12.21 -16.21 -18.27
C GLU A 149 -10.74 -15.92 -17.90
N VAL A 150 -10.20 -16.66 -16.95
CA VAL A 150 -8.77 -16.57 -16.56
C VAL A 150 -7.87 -16.88 -17.76
N PHE A 151 -8.18 -17.95 -18.50
CA PHE A 151 -7.40 -18.35 -19.68
C PHE A 151 -7.43 -17.28 -20.77
N GLN A 152 -8.61 -16.76 -21.13
CA GLN A 152 -8.75 -15.71 -22.13
C GLN A 152 -8.03 -14.43 -21.74
N SER A 153 -8.16 -14.02 -20.47
CA SER A 153 -7.48 -12.82 -19.95
C SER A 153 -5.97 -12.98 -19.98
N LYS A 154 -5.43 -14.14 -19.58
CA LYS A 154 -3.99 -14.42 -19.67
C LYS A 154 -3.50 -14.41 -21.12
N GLN A 155 -4.18 -15.10 -22.01
CA GLN A 155 -3.81 -15.16 -23.44
C GLN A 155 -3.80 -13.77 -24.09
N LEU A 156 -4.82 -12.96 -23.82
CA LEU A 156 -4.88 -11.59 -24.33
C LEU A 156 -3.74 -10.73 -23.76
N ALA A 157 -3.48 -10.83 -22.45
CA ALA A 157 -2.39 -10.10 -21.81
C ALA A 157 -1.01 -10.52 -22.37
N GLU A 158 -0.79 -11.83 -22.62
CA GLU A 158 0.44 -12.33 -23.25
C GLU A 158 0.62 -11.78 -24.66
N ALA A 159 -0.44 -11.72 -25.45
CA ALA A 159 -0.40 -11.15 -26.79
C ALA A 159 -0.06 -9.65 -26.77
N VAL A 160 -0.69 -8.87 -25.89
CA VAL A 160 -0.36 -7.44 -25.71
C VAL A 160 1.08 -7.26 -25.22
N CYS A 161 1.55 -8.12 -24.31
CA CYS A 161 2.93 -8.10 -23.81
C CYS A 161 3.94 -8.37 -24.95
N ALA A 162 3.66 -9.35 -25.79
CA ALA A 162 4.53 -9.69 -26.92
C ALA A 162 4.65 -8.52 -27.91
N GLU A 163 3.54 -7.85 -28.26
CA GLU A 163 3.53 -6.68 -29.13
C GLU A 163 4.32 -5.51 -28.52
N LEU A 164 4.14 -5.24 -27.23
CA LEU A 164 4.91 -4.20 -26.52
C LEU A 164 6.40 -4.53 -26.52
N GLN A 165 6.78 -5.75 -26.20
CA GLN A 165 8.18 -6.18 -26.16
C GLN A 165 8.84 -6.07 -27.54
N GLU A 166 8.15 -6.53 -28.59
CA GLU A 166 8.65 -6.43 -29.96
C GLU A 166 8.80 -4.98 -30.41
N PHE A 167 7.84 -4.13 -30.07
CA PHE A 167 7.93 -2.69 -30.33
C PHE A 167 9.16 -2.07 -29.64
N LEU A 168 9.33 -2.30 -28.37
CA LEU A 168 10.47 -1.78 -27.62
C LEU A 168 11.80 -2.29 -28.18
N ARG A 169 11.90 -3.58 -28.52
CA ARG A 169 13.10 -4.20 -29.07
C ARG A 169 13.49 -3.59 -30.44
N THR A 170 12.48 -3.27 -31.28
CA THR A 170 12.74 -2.81 -32.67
C THR A 170 12.88 -1.30 -32.76
N LYS A 171 12.11 -0.53 -31.98
CA LYS A 171 12.04 0.94 -32.07
C LYS A 171 12.88 1.64 -31.00
N HIS A 172 13.15 0.95 -29.88
CA HIS A 172 13.92 1.47 -28.75
C HIS A 172 15.02 0.52 -28.29
N PRO A 173 15.92 0.07 -29.22
CA PRO A 173 17.01 -0.85 -28.89
C PRO A 173 18.01 -0.25 -27.87
N GLU A 174 17.97 1.08 -27.69
CA GLU A 174 18.73 1.79 -26.68
C GLU A 174 18.18 1.59 -25.25
N MET A 175 17.04 0.91 -25.10
CA MET A 175 16.47 0.50 -23.81
C MET A 175 16.38 -1.05 -23.77
N PRO A 176 17.49 -1.75 -23.52
CA PRO A 176 17.49 -3.21 -23.58
C PRO A 176 16.79 -3.81 -22.34
N PHE A 177 15.57 -4.27 -22.53
CA PHE A 177 14.88 -5.12 -21.56
C PHE A 177 15.21 -6.59 -21.84
N ALA A 178 15.29 -7.39 -20.77
CA ALA A 178 15.24 -8.84 -20.90
C ALA A 178 13.81 -9.29 -21.28
N ALA A 179 13.58 -10.60 -21.36
CA ALA A 179 12.27 -11.12 -21.69
C ALA A 179 11.22 -10.61 -20.68
N MET A 180 10.25 -9.89 -21.20
CA MET A 180 9.10 -9.42 -20.42
C MET A 180 8.17 -10.61 -20.15
N HIS A 181 7.52 -10.61 -19.00
CA HIS A 181 6.63 -11.69 -18.61
C HIS A 181 5.48 -11.18 -17.76
N LEU A 182 4.39 -11.95 -17.76
CA LEU A 182 3.26 -11.70 -16.88
C LEU A 182 3.58 -12.10 -15.44
N SER A 183 3.00 -11.39 -14.50
CA SER A 183 3.09 -11.67 -13.06
C SER A 183 1.82 -11.18 -12.36
N GLY A 184 1.71 -11.48 -11.08
CA GLY A 184 0.61 -11.03 -10.25
C GLY A 184 -0.47 -12.06 -10.04
N SER A 185 -1.46 -11.70 -9.25
CA SER A 185 -2.44 -12.62 -8.70
C SER A 185 -3.28 -13.39 -9.74
N LEU A 186 -3.46 -12.83 -10.95
CA LEU A 186 -4.13 -13.54 -12.05
C LEU A 186 -3.29 -14.73 -12.55
N VAL A 187 -1.96 -14.52 -12.67
CA VAL A 187 -1.03 -15.55 -13.17
C VAL A 187 -0.88 -16.68 -12.16
N ASP A 188 -0.80 -16.32 -10.87
CA ASP A 188 -0.54 -17.24 -9.77
C ASP A 188 -1.82 -17.81 -9.13
N ASP A 189 -2.97 -17.68 -9.78
CA ASP A 189 -4.26 -18.14 -9.24
C ASP A 189 -4.57 -17.63 -7.82
N LEU A 190 -4.20 -16.39 -7.56
CA LEU A 190 -4.49 -15.69 -6.31
C LEU A 190 -5.49 -14.54 -6.47
N GLN A 191 -5.99 -14.30 -7.69
CA GLN A 191 -7.01 -13.29 -7.95
C GLN A 191 -8.39 -13.80 -7.56
N ALA A 192 -9.25 -12.87 -7.14
CA ALA A 192 -10.60 -13.16 -6.71
C ALA A 192 -11.60 -12.27 -7.44
N VAL A 193 -12.80 -12.76 -7.63
CA VAL A 193 -14.00 -12.08 -8.16
C VAL A 193 -13.95 -11.87 -9.68
N THR A 194 -12.93 -11.25 -10.23
CA THR A 194 -12.84 -10.92 -11.67
C THR A 194 -11.39 -11.00 -12.15
N ALA A 195 -11.20 -11.39 -13.42
CA ALA A 195 -9.89 -11.42 -14.08
C ALA A 195 -9.53 -10.04 -14.69
N ASP A 196 -9.53 -9.00 -13.87
CA ASP A 196 -9.51 -7.60 -14.30
C ASP A 196 -8.15 -6.90 -14.16
N HIS A 197 -7.13 -7.59 -13.67
CA HIS A 197 -5.81 -6.99 -13.50
C HIS A 197 -4.67 -7.99 -13.69
N VAL A 198 -3.61 -7.56 -14.40
CA VAL A 198 -2.37 -8.30 -14.57
C VAL A 198 -1.18 -7.33 -14.57
N CYS A 199 0.00 -7.81 -14.19
CA CYS A 199 1.24 -7.06 -14.20
C CYS A 199 2.17 -7.55 -15.32
N PHE A 200 2.81 -6.62 -16.05
CA PHE A 200 3.95 -6.91 -16.91
C PHE A 200 5.23 -6.53 -16.18
N MET A 201 6.07 -7.50 -15.97
CA MET A 201 7.41 -7.26 -15.51
C MET A 201 8.32 -7.02 -16.71
N ALA A 202 8.97 -5.85 -16.73
CA ALA A 202 9.93 -5.44 -17.75
C ALA A 202 11.33 -5.39 -17.14
N PRO A 203 12.08 -6.53 -17.14
CA PRO A 203 13.38 -6.60 -16.48
C PRO A 203 14.42 -5.76 -17.22
N VAL A 204 15.04 -4.84 -16.49
CA VAL A 204 16.13 -3.98 -16.94
C VAL A 204 17.44 -4.78 -16.87
N VAL A 205 18.17 -4.86 -17.96
CA VAL A 205 19.47 -5.56 -17.99
C VAL A 205 20.53 -4.67 -17.34
N LEU A 206 20.91 -5.00 -16.10
CA LEU A 206 21.94 -4.29 -15.32
C LEU A 206 23.17 -5.18 -15.16
N GLU A 207 24.31 -4.73 -15.69
CA GLU A 207 25.58 -5.45 -15.52
C GLU A 207 26.09 -5.29 -14.08
N PRO A 208 26.33 -6.39 -13.34
CA PRO A 208 26.78 -6.32 -11.93
C PRO A 208 28.13 -5.61 -11.75
N THR A 209 28.95 -5.55 -12.79
CA THR A 209 30.21 -4.81 -12.79
C THR A 209 30.01 -3.29 -12.76
N LEU A 210 28.91 -2.80 -13.35
CA LEU A 210 28.61 -1.38 -13.51
C LEU A 210 27.62 -0.86 -12.48
N TRP A 211 26.81 -1.72 -11.89
CA TRP A 211 25.72 -1.32 -10.99
C TRP A 211 25.80 -2.01 -9.62
N ARG A 212 25.28 -1.37 -8.61
CA ARG A 212 25.15 -1.89 -7.26
C ARG A 212 23.83 -1.44 -6.63
N PHE A 213 23.17 -2.34 -5.93
CA PHE A 213 22.00 -2.03 -5.11
C PHE A 213 22.45 -1.51 -3.74
N ILE A 214 21.81 -0.45 -3.28
CA ILE A 214 22.04 0.17 -1.98
C ILE A 214 20.77 -0.03 -1.17
N PRO A 215 20.83 -0.78 -0.04
CA PRO A 215 19.69 -0.99 0.83
C PRO A 215 19.10 0.33 1.35
N GLY A 216 17.80 0.32 1.64
CA GLY A 216 17.07 1.50 2.08
C GLY A 216 17.60 2.11 3.36
N GLU A 217 18.09 1.27 4.28
CA GLU A 217 18.69 1.69 5.55
C GLU A 217 19.99 2.48 5.37
N GLU A 218 20.73 2.21 4.28
CA GLU A 218 21.96 2.91 3.91
C GLU A 218 21.69 4.20 3.14
N THR A 219 20.44 4.48 2.75
CA THR A 219 20.07 5.69 2.01
C THR A 219 19.79 6.85 2.96
N VAL A 220 19.73 8.06 2.41
CA VAL A 220 19.37 9.27 3.18
C VAL A 220 17.97 9.20 3.81
N LEU A 221 17.05 8.42 3.24
CA LEU A 221 15.70 8.24 3.78
C LEU A 221 15.65 7.25 4.94
N ARG A 222 16.68 6.40 5.08
CA ARG A 222 16.70 5.32 6.10
C ARG A 222 15.42 4.49 6.13
N ASN A 223 14.76 4.34 4.97
CA ASN A 223 13.53 3.56 4.84
C ASN A 223 13.85 2.22 4.17
N PRO A 224 13.74 1.09 4.86
CA PRO A 224 14.11 -0.24 4.36
C PRO A 224 13.29 -0.70 3.15
N ARG A 225 12.13 -0.08 2.91
CA ARG A 225 11.26 -0.39 1.78
C ARG A 225 11.78 0.11 0.44
N PHE A 226 12.57 1.21 0.45
CA PHE A 226 13.04 1.87 -0.75
C PHE A 226 14.55 1.75 -0.89
N TRP A 227 15.00 1.25 -2.03
CA TRP A 227 16.38 1.04 -2.38
C TRP A 227 16.85 2.04 -3.42
N MET A 228 18.16 2.17 -3.59
CA MET A 228 18.77 2.94 -4.66
C MET A 228 19.67 2.05 -5.52
N VAL A 229 19.69 2.29 -6.82
CA VAL A 229 20.56 1.59 -7.78
C VAL A 229 21.71 2.52 -8.17
N ARG A 230 22.91 2.26 -7.63
CA ARG A 230 24.08 3.12 -7.77
C ARG A 230 24.97 2.70 -8.94
N ARG A 231 25.42 3.67 -9.73
CA ARG A 231 26.47 3.46 -10.73
C ARG A 231 27.83 3.31 -10.05
N LYS A 232 28.57 2.22 -10.34
CA LYS A 232 29.91 1.96 -9.80
C LYS A 232 30.97 2.71 -10.59
N ALA A 233 32.05 3.12 -9.91
CA ALA A 233 33.35 3.49 -10.46
C ALA A 233 33.28 4.32 -11.76
N LEU A 234 32.54 5.46 -11.72
CA LEU A 234 32.37 6.35 -12.88
C LEU A 234 33.73 6.89 -13.44
N GLU A 235 34.76 6.89 -12.62
CA GLU A 235 36.14 7.24 -13.02
C GLU A 235 36.79 6.20 -13.95
N TYR A 236 36.37 4.94 -13.86
CA TYR A 236 36.85 3.84 -14.71
C TYR A 236 35.91 3.51 -15.85
N PHE A 237 34.63 3.65 -15.63
CA PHE A 237 33.57 3.38 -16.60
C PHE A 237 32.89 4.69 -17.00
N VAL A 238 33.38 5.28 -18.09
CA VAL A 238 32.84 6.54 -18.62
C VAL A 238 31.36 6.44 -18.94
N ARG A 239 30.65 7.57 -18.95
CA ARG A 239 29.26 7.62 -19.37
C ARG A 239 29.11 7.03 -20.78
N GLY A 240 28.04 6.22 -20.95
CA GLY A 240 27.80 5.48 -22.19
C GLY A 240 28.29 4.04 -22.16
N SER A 241 28.97 3.60 -21.08
CA SER A 241 29.34 2.19 -20.88
C SER A 241 28.13 1.31 -20.60
N SER A 242 27.03 1.90 -20.11
CA SER A 242 25.71 1.24 -19.98
C SER A 242 24.66 2.04 -20.73
N PRO A 243 23.69 1.39 -21.40
CA PRO A 243 22.56 2.07 -22.06
C PRO A 243 21.70 2.88 -21.07
N TRP A 244 21.78 2.53 -19.78
CA TRP A 244 21.04 3.16 -18.69
C TRP A 244 21.73 4.41 -18.13
N ASP A 245 22.95 4.73 -18.56
CA ASP A 245 23.72 5.88 -18.05
C ASP A 245 22.99 7.23 -18.30
N ARG A 246 22.08 7.28 -19.27
CA ARG A 246 21.23 8.47 -19.55
C ARG A 246 20.20 8.78 -18.47
N PHE A 247 19.85 7.78 -17.65
CA PHE A 247 18.87 7.91 -16.55
C PHE A 247 19.54 8.13 -15.19
N ILE A 248 20.84 8.46 -15.16
CA ILE A 248 21.57 8.70 -13.93
C ILE A 248 21.33 10.14 -13.42
N VAL A 249 20.85 10.23 -12.18
CA VAL A 249 20.75 11.47 -11.40
C VAL A 249 21.57 11.29 -10.12
N GLY A 250 22.54 12.18 -9.87
CA GLY A 250 23.38 12.14 -8.67
C GLY A 250 24.18 10.85 -8.47
N GLY A 251 24.48 10.11 -9.57
CA GLY A 251 25.18 8.82 -9.50
C GLY A 251 24.30 7.60 -9.31
N TYR A 252 22.99 7.78 -9.28
CA TYR A 252 21.98 6.72 -9.13
C TYR A 252 21.05 6.64 -10.33
N LEU A 253 20.56 5.46 -10.63
CA LEU A 253 19.55 5.22 -11.66
C LEU A 253 18.20 5.77 -11.19
N SER A 254 17.68 6.77 -11.87
CA SER A 254 16.42 7.41 -11.53
C SER A 254 15.22 6.56 -12.01
N SER A 255 14.45 6.03 -11.08
CA SER A 255 13.19 5.34 -11.36
C SER A 255 12.16 6.28 -12.01
N THR A 256 12.11 7.53 -11.57
CA THR A 256 11.19 8.55 -12.09
C THR A 256 11.47 8.86 -13.57
N MET A 257 12.73 9.18 -13.93
CA MET A 257 13.08 9.43 -15.33
C MET A 257 12.83 8.20 -16.22
N PHE A 258 13.01 7.01 -15.64
CA PHE A 258 12.75 5.75 -16.34
C PHE A 258 11.27 5.59 -16.66
N ILE A 259 10.41 5.78 -15.65
CA ILE A 259 8.94 5.73 -15.80
C ILE A 259 8.46 6.78 -16.80
N GLU A 260 8.90 8.04 -16.67
CA GLU A 260 8.53 9.12 -17.59
C GLU A 260 8.91 8.82 -19.05
N SER A 261 10.12 8.26 -19.27
CA SER A 261 10.55 7.89 -20.61
C SER A 261 9.70 6.79 -21.21
N LEU A 262 9.41 5.74 -20.43
CA LEU A 262 8.58 4.63 -20.87
C LEU A 262 7.13 5.06 -21.05
N HIS A 263 6.60 5.92 -20.18
CA HIS A 263 5.27 6.50 -20.32
C HIS A 263 5.12 7.30 -21.63
N LYS A 264 6.09 8.13 -21.98
CA LYS A 264 6.09 8.86 -23.26
C LYS A 264 6.05 7.91 -24.46
N ILE A 265 6.75 6.79 -24.38
CA ILE A 265 6.73 5.75 -25.43
C ILE A 265 5.34 5.10 -25.50
N LEU A 266 4.78 4.66 -24.37
CA LEU A 266 3.49 4.01 -24.31
C LEU A 266 2.36 4.87 -24.84
N VAL A 267 2.34 6.15 -24.46
CA VAL A 267 1.26 7.07 -24.85
C VAL A 267 1.44 7.63 -26.27
N GLY A 268 2.68 7.94 -26.66
CA GLY A 268 2.95 8.73 -27.85
C GLY A 268 3.51 7.98 -29.05
N SER A 269 4.10 6.80 -28.88
CA SER A 269 4.85 6.15 -29.96
C SER A 269 4.20 4.87 -30.48
N ILE A 270 3.35 4.24 -29.71
CA ILE A 270 2.73 2.94 -30.06
C ILE A 270 1.36 3.17 -30.70
N ASN A 271 1.11 2.50 -31.82
CA ASN A 271 -0.20 2.52 -32.47
C ASN A 271 -1.14 1.46 -31.84
N TRP A 272 -1.62 1.74 -30.62
CA TRP A 272 -2.52 0.85 -29.89
C TRP A 272 -3.80 0.50 -30.66
N PRO A 273 -4.45 1.42 -31.41
CA PRO A 273 -5.59 1.07 -32.24
C PRO A 273 -5.30 -0.01 -33.27
N ALA A 274 -4.12 -0.01 -33.91
CA ALA A 274 -3.75 -1.05 -34.87
C ALA A 274 -3.53 -2.40 -34.19
N ILE A 275 -2.80 -2.41 -33.05
CA ILE A 275 -2.60 -3.64 -32.24
C ILE A 275 -3.95 -4.14 -31.73
N GLY A 276 -4.79 -3.28 -31.20
CA GLY A 276 -6.12 -3.65 -30.72
C GLY A 276 -7.01 -4.25 -31.81
N SER A 277 -6.98 -3.70 -33.03
CA SER A 277 -7.71 -4.27 -34.16
C SER A 277 -7.21 -5.66 -34.54
N MET A 278 -5.91 -5.92 -34.43
CA MET A 278 -5.32 -7.22 -34.71
C MET A 278 -5.68 -8.27 -33.62
N LEU A 279 -5.80 -7.83 -32.37
CA LEU A 279 -6.13 -8.67 -31.20
C LEU A 279 -7.62 -8.68 -30.87
N GLU A 280 -8.47 -8.10 -31.74
CA GLU A 280 -9.93 -7.97 -31.56
C GLU A 280 -10.35 -7.30 -30.24
N CYS A 281 -9.54 -6.35 -29.76
CA CYS A 281 -9.77 -5.63 -28.51
C CYS A 281 -9.54 -4.13 -28.67
N VAL A 282 -9.89 -3.38 -27.63
CA VAL A 282 -9.59 -1.94 -27.53
C VAL A 282 -8.52 -1.75 -26.46
N ILE A 283 -7.35 -1.21 -26.83
CA ILE A 283 -6.25 -0.92 -25.93
C ILE A 283 -6.11 0.60 -25.80
N ARG A 284 -6.06 1.09 -24.57
CA ARG A 284 -5.87 2.51 -24.26
C ARG A 284 -4.79 2.67 -23.20
N PRO A 285 -3.69 3.42 -23.48
CA PRO A 285 -2.74 3.77 -22.43
C PRO A 285 -3.37 4.81 -21.48
N VAL A 286 -3.11 4.66 -20.19
CA VAL A 286 -3.47 5.68 -19.19
C VAL A 286 -2.55 6.88 -19.37
N VAL A 287 -3.13 8.08 -19.46
CA VAL A 287 -2.39 9.32 -19.77
C VAL A 287 -1.74 9.91 -18.50
N ALA A 288 -2.17 9.51 -17.31
CA ALA A 288 -1.57 9.95 -16.05
C ALA A 288 -0.09 9.56 -16.00
N PRO A 289 0.85 10.51 -15.87
CA PRO A 289 2.28 10.26 -15.98
C PRO A 289 2.85 9.39 -14.84
N GLU A 290 2.06 9.22 -13.77
CA GLU A 290 2.40 8.39 -12.63
C GLU A 290 2.11 6.89 -12.88
N GLU A 291 1.38 6.54 -13.95
CA GLU A 291 0.95 5.16 -14.18
C GLU A 291 1.46 4.62 -15.52
N LEU A 292 2.26 3.57 -15.47
CA LEU A 292 2.57 2.74 -16.64
C LEU A 292 1.48 1.68 -16.79
N LYS A 293 0.32 2.07 -17.35
CA LYS A 293 -0.87 1.22 -17.37
C LYS A 293 -1.59 1.27 -18.70
N LEU A 294 -2.10 0.12 -19.10
CA LEU A 294 -2.97 -0.05 -20.25
C LEU A 294 -4.36 -0.51 -19.77
N GLU A 295 -5.40 0.06 -20.34
CA GLU A 295 -6.76 -0.44 -20.21
C GLU A 295 -7.11 -1.23 -21.46
N VAL A 296 -7.47 -2.49 -21.30
CA VAL A 296 -7.80 -3.41 -22.39
C VAL A 296 -9.25 -3.85 -22.23
N ARG A 297 -10.05 -3.62 -23.29
CA ARG A 297 -11.44 -4.06 -23.34
C ARG A 297 -11.63 -5.07 -24.46
N HIS A 298 -12.08 -6.28 -24.10
CA HIS A 298 -12.42 -7.34 -25.02
C HIS A 298 -13.86 -7.82 -24.77
N GLY A 299 -14.78 -7.53 -25.67
CA GLY A 299 -16.20 -7.77 -25.48
C GLY A 299 -16.75 -6.99 -24.28
N GLN A 300 -17.26 -7.70 -23.28
CA GLN A 300 -17.75 -7.14 -22.02
C GLN A 300 -16.68 -7.10 -20.92
N ASN A 301 -15.55 -7.76 -21.13
CA ASN A 301 -14.49 -7.84 -20.13
C ASN A 301 -13.57 -6.62 -20.23
N ASN A 302 -13.28 -6.03 -19.08
CA ASN A 302 -12.32 -4.95 -18.94
C ASN A 302 -11.16 -5.45 -18.08
N MET A 303 -9.95 -5.30 -18.58
CA MET A 303 -8.72 -5.67 -17.89
C MET A 303 -7.76 -4.49 -17.86
N SER A 304 -7.09 -4.29 -16.74
CA SER A 304 -5.99 -3.35 -16.63
C SER A 304 -4.66 -4.09 -16.60
N ILE A 305 -3.68 -3.59 -17.33
CA ILE A 305 -2.32 -4.11 -17.38
C ILE A 305 -1.39 -3.04 -16.83
N THR A 306 -0.76 -3.33 -15.69
CA THR A 306 0.25 -2.42 -15.11
C THR A 306 1.64 -2.92 -15.49
N ILE A 307 2.49 -2.00 -15.98
CA ILE A 307 3.84 -2.32 -16.44
C ILE A 307 4.83 -1.87 -15.38
N PHE A 308 5.65 -2.79 -14.90
CA PHE A 308 6.70 -2.51 -13.93
C PHE A 308 8.08 -2.71 -14.53
N PRO A 309 8.87 -1.65 -14.75
CA PRO A 309 10.30 -1.79 -14.96
C PRO A 309 10.93 -2.39 -13.70
N VAL A 310 11.71 -3.47 -13.88
CA VAL A 310 12.26 -4.27 -12.79
C VAL A 310 13.77 -4.30 -12.85
N ALA A 311 14.42 -3.90 -11.76
CA ALA A 311 15.84 -4.15 -11.54
C ALA A 311 15.98 -5.38 -10.65
N LYS A 312 16.70 -6.41 -11.11
CA LYS A 312 16.95 -7.63 -10.35
C LYS A 312 18.45 -7.86 -10.20
N MET A 313 18.85 -8.21 -8.98
CA MET A 313 20.21 -8.62 -8.67
C MET A 313 20.14 -9.66 -7.54
N GLU A 314 20.65 -10.85 -7.83
CA GLU A 314 20.49 -12.01 -6.94
C GLU A 314 19.02 -12.25 -6.60
N GLU A 315 18.64 -12.30 -5.32
CA GLU A 315 17.26 -12.49 -4.86
C GLU A 315 16.50 -11.17 -4.68
N THR A 316 17.18 -10.01 -4.81
CA THR A 316 16.55 -8.70 -4.63
C THR A 316 15.86 -8.25 -5.91
N VAL A 317 14.57 -8.00 -5.81
CA VAL A 317 13.71 -7.49 -6.89
C VAL A 317 13.25 -6.09 -6.55
N LEU A 318 13.57 -5.13 -7.39
CA LEU A 318 13.22 -3.72 -7.22
C LEU A 318 12.31 -3.28 -8.35
N LEU A 319 11.20 -2.63 -8.01
CA LEU A 319 10.25 -2.06 -8.96
C LEU A 319 10.48 -0.55 -9.09
N ALA A 320 10.51 -0.07 -10.32
CA ALA A 320 10.34 1.36 -10.55
C ALA A 320 8.87 1.70 -10.31
N VAL A 321 8.63 2.52 -9.30
CA VAL A 321 7.28 3.01 -8.96
C VAL A 321 7.30 4.53 -8.94
N PRO A 322 6.24 5.19 -9.39
CA PRO A 322 6.14 6.64 -9.31
C PRO A 322 6.02 7.06 -7.85
N LEU A 323 6.94 7.87 -7.39
CA LEU A 323 6.87 8.48 -6.06
C LEU A 323 6.16 9.82 -6.16
N LEU A 324 4.88 9.84 -5.86
CA LEU A 324 4.00 11.00 -6.06
C LEU A 324 4.37 12.25 -5.25
N LYS A 325 5.17 12.17 -4.18
CA LYS A 325 5.44 13.30 -3.28
C LYS A 325 6.77 13.21 -2.52
N GLY A 326 7.89 13.02 -3.20
CA GLY A 326 9.18 12.98 -2.51
C GLY A 326 10.27 13.79 -3.20
N PRO A 327 11.23 14.37 -2.47
CA PRO A 327 12.35 15.10 -3.05
C PRO A 327 13.41 14.20 -3.73
N VAL A 328 13.21 12.88 -3.72
CA VAL A 328 14.21 11.91 -4.20
C VAL A 328 13.67 11.10 -5.37
N GLU A 329 14.21 11.37 -6.55
CA GLU A 329 13.79 10.78 -7.84
C GLU A 329 14.39 9.40 -8.14
N ASN A 330 15.21 8.85 -7.22
CA ASN A 330 16.05 7.69 -7.50
C ASN A 330 15.65 6.44 -6.73
N LEU A 331 14.45 6.41 -6.16
CA LEU A 331 14.01 5.35 -5.28
C LEU A 331 13.33 4.22 -6.05
N TRP A 332 13.68 3.00 -5.69
CA TRP A 332 13.11 1.76 -6.20
C TRP A 332 12.44 1.03 -5.05
N LEU A 333 11.23 0.53 -5.27
CA LEU A 333 10.48 -0.22 -4.27
C LEU A 333 10.94 -1.68 -4.24
N GLN A 334 11.32 -2.19 -3.08
CA GLN A 334 11.59 -3.62 -2.92
C GLN A 334 10.28 -4.41 -3.03
N SER A 335 10.25 -5.40 -3.92
CA SER A 335 9.13 -6.31 -4.08
C SER A 335 9.38 -7.62 -3.35
N PHE A 336 8.43 -8.04 -2.56
CA PHE A 336 8.42 -9.34 -1.89
C PHE A 336 7.46 -10.33 -2.57
N TYR A 337 6.77 -9.93 -3.62
CA TYR A 337 5.69 -10.70 -4.24
C TYR A 337 6.09 -12.15 -4.59
N THR A 338 7.27 -12.34 -5.18
CA THR A 338 7.74 -13.69 -5.56
C THR A 338 7.96 -14.59 -4.35
N VAL A 339 8.59 -14.07 -3.28
CA VAL A 339 8.84 -14.85 -2.06
C VAL A 339 7.56 -15.06 -1.26
N GLU A 340 6.63 -14.09 -1.26
CA GLU A 340 5.28 -14.23 -0.69
C GLU A 340 4.54 -15.41 -1.33
N THR A 341 4.50 -15.41 -2.65
CA THR A 341 3.79 -16.42 -3.44
C THR A 341 4.41 -17.79 -3.26
N HIS A 342 5.73 -17.92 -3.37
CA HIS A 342 6.43 -19.19 -3.15
C HIS A 342 6.19 -19.74 -1.74
N LYS A 343 6.28 -18.90 -0.70
CA LYS A 343 6.05 -19.32 0.68
C LYS A 343 4.61 -19.80 0.89
N LEU A 344 3.63 -19.06 0.35
CA LEU A 344 2.22 -19.43 0.45
C LEU A 344 1.94 -20.78 -0.23
N PHE A 345 2.46 -21.00 -1.44
CA PHE A 345 2.30 -22.26 -2.16
C PHE A 345 3.02 -23.43 -1.50
N ASP A 346 4.23 -23.21 -0.95
CA ASP A 346 4.95 -24.24 -0.21
C ASP A 346 4.16 -24.70 1.03
N LEU A 347 3.59 -23.75 1.77
CA LEU A 347 2.73 -24.07 2.92
C LEU A 347 1.47 -24.82 2.49
N ASP A 348 0.77 -24.35 1.46
CA ASP A 348 -0.47 -24.97 0.96
C ASP A 348 -0.24 -26.32 0.26
N SER A 349 0.98 -26.61 -0.20
CA SER A 349 1.31 -27.91 -0.78
C SER A 349 1.25 -29.05 0.25
N ARG A 350 1.33 -28.72 1.52
CA ARG A 350 1.28 -29.67 2.66
C ARG A 350 -0.14 -29.83 3.22
N ASP A 351 -1.05 -28.96 2.81
CA ASP A 351 -2.42 -28.87 3.31
C ASP A 351 -3.42 -28.89 2.13
N SER A 352 -4.67 -28.59 2.42
CA SER A 352 -5.77 -28.58 1.42
C SER A 352 -5.92 -27.27 0.64
N GLY A 353 -4.96 -26.33 0.72
CA GLY A 353 -5.04 -25.03 0.05
C GLY A 353 -5.92 -24.00 0.78
N THR A 354 -6.17 -24.20 2.07
CA THR A 354 -7.05 -23.37 2.88
C THR A 354 -6.55 -21.94 3.03
N ARG A 355 -5.22 -21.73 3.03
CA ARG A 355 -4.62 -20.38 3.09
C ARG A 355 -5.00 -19.55 1.86
N ARG A 356 -4.90 -20.14 0.66
CA ARG A 356 -5.30 -19.48 -0.58
C ARG A 356 -6.80 -19.26 -0.65
N CYS A 357 -7.60 -20.21 -0.14
CA CYS A 357 -9.04 -20.06 -0.01
C CYS A 357 -9.37 -18.85 0.88
N CYS A 358 -8.79 -18.79 2.09
CA CYS A 358 -8.95 -17.67 3.01
C CYS A 358 -8.52 -16.33 2.38
N LEU A 359 -7.36 -16.29 1.71
CA LEU A 359 -6.87 -15.11 1.02
C LEU A 359 -7.83 -14.63 -0.08
N LYS A 360 -8.38 -15.53 -0.90
CA LYS A 360 -9.34 -15.19 -1.94
C LYS A 360 -10.65 -14.64 -1.35
N ILE A 361 -11.14 -15.22 -0.24
CA ILE A 361 -12.32 -14.69 0.48
C ILE A 361 -12.04 -13.27 0.96
N LEU A 362 -10.92 -13.03 1.65
CA LEU A 362 -10.54 -11.71 2.15
C LEU A 362 -10.40 -10.68 1.02
N LYS A 363 -9.77 -11.05 -0.09
CA LYS A 363 -9.70 -10.18 -1.29
C LYS A 363 -11.09 -9.86 -1.85
N GLY A 364 -11.99 -10.84 -1.87
CA GLY A 364 -13.39 -10.64 -2.28
C GLY A 364 -14.11 -9.66 -1.35
N VAL A 365 -13.94 -9.80 -0.05
CA VAL A 365 -14.47 -8.89 0.97
C VAL A 365 -13.91 -7.48 0.75
N CYS A 366 -12.60 -7.31 0.64
CA CYS A 366 -11.99 -6.00 0.41
C CYS A 366 -12.48 -5.34 -0.90
N LYS A 367 -12.71 -6.13 -1.95
CA LYS A 367 -13.26 -5.63 -3.22
C LYS A 367 -14.73 -5.21 -3.11
N GLY A 368 -15.50 -5.85 -2.21
CA GLY A 368 -16.91 -5.55 -1.94
C GLY A 368 -17.16 -4.38 -0.99
N HIS A 369 -16.13 -3.96 -0.23
CA HIS A 369 -16.25 -2.90 0.78
C HIS A 369 -15.32 -1.73 0.45
N PRO A 370 -15.84 -0.55 0.05
CA PRO A 370 -15.03 0.62 -0.33
C PRO A 370 -14.01 1.03 0.73
N SER A 371 -14.41 1.02 2.01
CA SER A 371 -13.52 1.36 3.14
C SER A 371 -12.34 0.40 3.32
N LEU A 372 -12.41 -0.82 2.78
CA LEU A 372 -11.34 -1.81 2.83
C LEU A 372 -10.49 -1.84 1.54
N SER A 373 -10.79 -1.00 0.56
CA SER A 373 -10.15 -1.00 -0.77
C SER A 373 -8.66 -0.69 -0.75
N LYS A 374 -8.16 -0.10 0.33
CA LYS A 374 -6.73 0.18 0.54
C LYS A 374 -5.93 -1.04 1.03
N LEU A 375 -6.60 -2.08 1.51
CA LEU A 375 -5.95 -3.33 1.87
C LEU A 375 -5.57 -4.09 0.60
N THR A 376 -4.28 -4.21 0.37
CA THR A 376 -3.74 -4.92 -0.80
C THR A 376 -3.65 -6.42 -0.55
N GLY A 377 -3.54 -7.20 -1.63
CA GLY A 377 -3.29 -8.64 -1.51
C GLY A 377 -2.01 -8.99 -0.74
N SER A 378 -0.97 -8.14 -0.84
CA SER A 378 0.27 -8.30 -0.06
C SER A 378 0.02 -8.14 1.43
N HIS A 379 -0.72 -7.11 1.87
CA HIS A 379 -1.08 -6.94 3.29
C HIS A 379 -1.75 -8.20 3.84
N LEU A 380 -2.77 -8.73 3.14
CA LEU A 380 -3.49 -9.93 3.55
C LEU A 380 -2.60 -11.18 3.56
N THR A 381 -1.72 -11.32 2.57
CA THR A 381 -0.76 -12.43 2.51
C THR A 381 0.19 -12.41 3.69
N HIS A 382 0.74 -11.25 4.06
CA HIS A 382 1.65 -11.15 5.20
C HIS A 382 0.97 -11.48 6.53
N ILE A 383 -0.29 -11.08 6.74
CA ILE A 383 -1.05 -11.44 7.93
C ILE A 383 -1.24 -12.96 8.01
N ILE A 384 -1.63 -13.59 6.89
CA ILE A 384 -1.76 -15.05 6.83
C ILE A 384 -0.42 -15.74 7.11
N LEU A 385 0.70 -15.25 6.57
CA LEU A 385 2.02 -15.82 6.82
C LEU A 385 2.44 -15.68 8.28
N HIS A 386 2.19 -14.53 8.92
CA HIS A 386 2.43 -14.37 10.36
C HIS A 386 1.58 -15.33 11.19
N LEU A 387 0.31 -15.50 10.84
CA LEU A 387 -0.58 -16.45 11.52
C LEU A 387 -0.11 -17.90 11.35
N CYS A 388 0.54 -18.26 10.23
CA CYS A 388 1.09 -19.60 10.02
C CYS A 388 2.25 -19.95 10.95
N ASP A 389 2.91 -18.97 11.58
CA ASP A 389 3.97 -19.22 12.53
C ASP A 389 3.41 -19.61 13.92
N THR A 390 2.17 -19.24 14.22
CA THR A 390 1.49 -19.55 15.49
C THR A 390 0.47 -20.67 15.33
N GLU A 391 -0.16 -20.80 14.17
CA GLU A 391 -1.24 -21.73 13.90
C GLU A 391 -0.83 -22.83 12.92
N SER A 392 -0.88 -24.07 13.35
CA SER A 392 -0.46 -25.23 12.56
C SER A 392 -1.60 -25.90 11.77
N ASP A 393 -2.85 -25.80 12.27
CA ASP A 393 -4.01 -26.41 11.60
C ASP A 393 -4.60 -25.50 10.54
N TRP A 394 -4.37 -25.85 9.28
CA TRP A 394 -4.93 -25.16 8.09
C TRP A 394 -5.74 -26.14 7.23
N THR A 395 -6.43 -27.08 7.87
CA THR A 395 -7.40 -27.94 7.18
C THR A 395 -8.63 -27.13 6.73
N GLU A 396 -9.38 -27.66 5.76
CA GLU A 396 -10.60 -26.98 5.27
C GLU A 396 -11.59 -26.75 6.42
N THR A 397 -11.66 -27.64 7.41
CA THR A 397 -12.55 -27.53 8.57
C THR A 397 -12.18 -26.38 9.52
N ALA A 398 -10.93 -25.93 9.49
CA ALA A 398 -10.44 -24.82 10.30
C ALA A 398 -10.62 -23.45 9.61
N LEU A 399 -11.18 -23.39 8.38
CA LEU A 399 -11.27 -22.15 7.62
C LEU A 399 -11.99 -21.02 8.39
N ALA A 400 -13.08 -21.31 9.09
CA ALA A 400 -13.81 -20.31 9.85
C ALA A 400 -12.99 -19.72 10.98
N ASP A 401 -12.28 -20.56 11.73
CA ASP A 401 -11.42 -20.12 12.83
C ASP A 401 -10.24 -19.29 12.30
N ARG A 402 -9.61 -19.74 11.20
CA ARG A 402 -8.51 -19.00 10.56
C ARG A 402 -8.97 -17.65 9.99
N PHE A 403 -10.14 -17.61 9.35
CA PHE A 403 -10.70 -16.37 8.86
C PHE A 403 -10.94 -15.36 9.99
N GLN A 404 -11.51 -15.80 11.11
CA GLN A 404 -11.73 -14.94 12.26
C GLN A 404 -10.42 -14.46 12.88
N GLN A 405 -9.43 -15.34 13.04
CA GLN A 405 -8.11 -14.97 13.56
C GLN A 405 -7.39 -13.97 12.64
N VAL A 406 -7.50 -14.12 11.31
CA VAL A 406 -6.94 -13.12 10.38
C VAL A 406 -7.59 -11.76 10.57
N LEU A 407 -8.90 -11.69 10.82
CA LEU A 407 -9.57 -10.41 11.10
C LEU A 407 -9.09 -9.80 12.43
N GLU A 408 -8.93 -10.61 13.47
CA GLU A 408 -8.43 -10.18 14.78
C GLU A 408 -6.99 -9.65 14.68
N GLU A 409 -6.10 -10.38 14.00
CA GLU A 409 -4.73 -9.96 13.76
C GLU A 409 -4.66 -8.68 12.91
N LEU A 410 -5.47 -8.59 11.85
CA LEU A 410 -5.55 -7.40 11.01
C LEU A 410 -5.96 -6.17 11.83
N ILE A 411 -6.97 -6.29 12.69
CA ILE A 411 -7.38 -5.21 13.60
C ILE A 411 -6.23 -4.83 14.52
N GLY A 412 -5.54 -5.81 15.11
CA GLY A 412 -4.39 -5.55 15.98
C GLY A 412 -3.21 -4.85 15.28
N TYR A 413 -2.98 -5.10 13.99
CA TYR A 413 -1.99 -4.38 13.18
C TYR A 413 -2.47 -2.97 12.81
N LEU A 414 -3.75 -2.78 12.48
CA LEU A 414 -4.33 -1.46 12.21
C LEU A 414 -4.30 -0.56 13.45
N GLU A 415 -4.63 -1.09 14.63
CA GLU A 415 -4.54 -0.37 15.90
C GLU A 415 -3.13 0.17 16.20
N LYS A 416 -2.11 -0.59 15.79
CA LYS A 416 -0.70 -0.21 15.95
C LYS A 416 -0.21 0.71 14.81
N GLY A 417 -0.95 0.80 13.70
CA GLY A 417 -0.50 1.46 12.47
C GLY A 417 0.72 0.79 11.81
N VAL A 418 1.02 -0.47 12.19
CA VAL A 418 2.22 -1.18 11.76
C VAL A 418 1.89 -2.62 11.41
N LEU A 419 2.13 -2.98 10.14
CA LEU A 419 2.16 -4.37 9.68
C LEU A 419 3.59 -4.70 9.24
N PRO A 420 4.36 -5.46 10.04
CA PRO A 420 5.71 -5.82 9.64
C PRO A 420 5.70 -6.77 8.44
N CYS A 421 6.58 -6.53 7.48
CA CYS A 421 6.81 -7.49 6.40
C CYS A 421 7.35 -8.81 6.98
N TYR A 422 6.77 -9.93 6.59
CA TYR A 422 7.17 -11.27 7.05
C TYR A 422 8.63 -11.60 6.72
N PHE A 423 9.14 -11.12 5.59
CA PHE A 423 10.50 -11.38 5.11
C PHE A 423 11.53 -10.33 5.57
N ASN A 424 11.08 -9.17 6.03
CA ASN A 424 11.91 -8.12 6.58
C ASN A 424 11.12 -7.30 7.61
N SER A 425 11.24 -7.63 8.89
CA SER A 425 10.46 -7.02 9.97
C SER A 425 10.71 -5.52 10.15
N THR A 426 11.76 -4.95 9.55
CA THR A 426 12.03 -3.51 9.58
C THR A 426 11.13 -2.73 8.61
N VAL A 427 10.51 -3.41 7.63
CA VAL A 427 9.58 -2.83 6.66
C VAL A 427 8.18 -2.80 7.24
N ASN A 428 7.60 -1.60 7.43
CA ASN A 428 6.18 -1.43 7.73
C ASN A 428 5.37 -1.36 6.43
N LEU A 429 4.50 -2.34 6.19
CA LEU A 429 3.66 -2.39 4.99
C LEU A 429 2.51 -1.37 5.02
N PHE A 430 2.14 -0.86 6.19
CA PHE A 430 1.13 0.19 6.34
C PHE A 430 1.69 1.63 6.22
N SER A 431 2.98 1.78 5.92
CA SER A 431 3.64 3.09 5.83
C SER A 431 3.02 4.06 4.81
N ASP A 432 2.27 3.55 3.83
CA ASP A 432 1.63 4.36 2.79
C ASP A 432 0.17 4.72 3.11
N LEU A 433 -0.40 4.12 4.16
CA LEU A 433 -1.76 4.38 4.59
C LEU A 433 -1.81 5.64 5.46
N GLN A 434 -2.86 6.43 5.28
CA GLN A 434 -3.11 7.58 6.13
C GLN A 434 -3.81 7.15 7.43
N GLU A 435 -3.69 7.94 8.48
CA GLU A 435 -4.26 7.62 9.80
C GLU A 435 -5.78 7.48 9.75
N ASP A 436 -6.46 8.34 8.99
CA ASP A 436 -7.91 8.27 8.78
C ASP A 436 -8.35 7.02 7.99
N GLU A 437 -7.56 6.57 7.00
CA GLU A 437 -7.80 5.33 6.29
C GLU A 437 -7.66 4.10 7.21
N ILE A 438 -6.65 4.11 8.09
CA ILE A 438 -6.44 3.05 9.09
C ILE A 438 -7.61 3.00 10.07
N ASP A 439 -8.05 4.14 10.58
CA ASP A 439 -9.17 4.25 11.51
C ASP A 439 -10.49 3.76 10.89
N GLU A 440 -10.77 4.14 9.63
CA GLU A 440 -11.97 3.70 8.92
C GLU A 440 -11.98 2.18 8.70
N MET A 441 -10.87 1.60 8.24
CA MET A 441 -10.72 0.15 8.08
C MET A 441 -10.89 -0.57 9.42
N GLY A 442 -10.23 -0.09 10.47
CA GLY A 442 -10.31 -0.64 11.82
C GLY A 442 -11.75 -0.65 12.35
N TYR A 443 -12.48 0.43 12.15
CA TYR A 443 -13.89 0.52 12.56
C TYR A 443 -14.78 -0.51 11.86
N VAL A 444 -14.65 -0.66 10.53
CA VAL A 444 -15.45 -1.62 9.74
C VAL A 444 -15.17 -3.06 10.21
N LEU A 445 -13.90 -3.42 10.36
CA LEU A 445 -13.51 -4.78 10.77
C LEU A 445 -13.92 -5.07 12.22
N TYR A 446 -13.69 -4.13 13.13
CA TYR A 446 -14.09 -4.28 14.53
C TYR A 446 -15.60 -4.46 14.68
N SER A 447 -16.39 -3.70 13.90
CA SER A 447 -17.86 -3.83 13.91
C SER A 447 -18.34 -5.21 13.42
N ALA A 448 -17.55 -5.88 12.60
CA ALA A 448 -17.87 -7.18 12.04
C ALA A 448 -17.40 -8.37 12.90
N LEU A 449 -16.58 -8.16 13.96
CA LEU A 449 -16.07 -9.28 14.78
C LEU A 449 -17.17 -10.13 15.41
N GLY A 450 -18.29 -9.50 15.82
CA GLY A 450 -19.43 -10.21 16.42
C GLY A 450 -20.27 -11.02 15.43
N ALA A 451 -20.17 -10.71 14.14
CA ALA A 451 -20.89 -11.38 13.05
C ALA A 451 -20.06 -11.29 11.75
N PRO A 452 -18.93 -12.05 11.64
CA PRO A 452 -18.01 -11.95 10.52
C PRO A 452 -18.66 -12.21 9.15
N GLU A 453 -19.74 -12.97 9.10
CA GLU A 453 -20.53 -13.21 7.91
C GLU A 453 -21.18 -11.94 7.31
N ALA A 454 -21.31 -10.86 8.08
CA ALA A 454 -21.79 -9.59 7.56
C ALA A 454 -20.86 -9.02 6.48
N LEU A 455 -19.55 -9.29 6.57
CA LEU A 455 -18.55 -8.91 5.57
C LEU A 455 -18.74 -9.63 4.22
N LEU A 456 -19.43 -10.77 4.20
CA LEU A 456 -19.68 -11.53 2.99
C LEU A 456 -20.83 -10.95 2.15
N GLN A 457 -21.58 -10.00 2.71
CA GLN A 457 -22.64 -9.30 2.02
C GLN A 457 -22.05 -8.11 1.26
N LYS A 458 -22.38 -7.96 -0.03
CA LYS A 458 -21.97 -6.79 -0.78
C LYS A 458 -22.61 -5.54 -0.18
N CYS A 459 -21.81 -4.53 0.12
CA CYS A 459 -22.34 -3.18 0.31
C CYS A 459 -22.97 -2.73 -1.02
N GLY A 460 -24.31 -2.65 -1.07
CA GLY A 460 -25.07 -2.25 -2.25
C GLY A 460 -24.87 -0.77 -2.61
#